data_c03ecff728bb6d770e58b929a7809d58
#
_entry.id   c03ecff728bb6d770e58b929a7809d58
#
_cell.length_a   1.000
_cell.length_b   1.000
_cell.length_c   1.000
_cell.angle_alpha   90.00
_cell.angle_beta   90.00
_cell.angle_gamma   90.00
#
_symmetry.space_group_name_H-M   'P 1'
#
loop_
_entity.id
_entity.type
_entity.pdbx_description
1 polymer ?
#
loop_
_entity_poly.entity_id
_entity_poly.type
_entity_poly.pdbx_seq_one_letter_code
_entity_poly.pdbx_strand_id
1 'polypeptide(L)'
;MSARVLQVHEHTWTPADRAELQIRSLPVDVPRDVEALRIDLDVAANVGSVIDLGAQSPRGYVGWSGGARRQIVISAEWSTPGYLPTHGYAGTWQVLLGLHRVPADGARTTVTVRESNAGEVARLRALEPADPPVPLRPPRRTLPSSSGLTWLAADFHTHTVHSDGSLSVG
;
A
#
# COMPACT_ATOMS: atom_id res chain seq x y z
N MET A 1 -11.20 10.30 -22.10
CA MET A 1 -10.33 9.33 -22.78
C MET A 1 -10.11 8.17 -21.81
N SER A 2 -10.17 6.92 -22.29
CA SER A 2 -9.89 5.75 -21.43
C SER A 2 -8.41 5.74 -21.07
N ALA A 3 -8.08 5.47 -19.81
CA ALA A 3 -6.68 5.38 -19.36
C ALA A 3 -6.00 4.17 -20.03
N ARG A 4 -4.75 4.35 -20.48
CA ARG A 4 -3.96 3.30 -21.13
C ARG A 4 -3.62 2.21 -20.09
N VAL A 5 -4.03 0.97 -20.38
CA VAL A 5 -3.61 -0.21 -19.62
C VAL A 5 -2.20 -0.58 -20.06
N LEU A 6 -1.29 -0.71 -19.11
CA LEU A 6 0.11 -1.09 -19.34
C LEU A 6 0.29 -2.60 -19.23
N GLN A 7 -0.33 -3.21 -18.21
CA GLN A 7 -0.18 -4.64 -17.93
C GLN A 7 -1.41 -5.17 -17.19
N VAL A 8 -1.76 -6.43 -17.45
CA VAL A 8 -2.72 -7.21 -16.66
C VAL A 8 -2.06 -8.54 -16.31
N HIS A 9 -2.12 -8.92 -15.04
CA HIS A 9 -1.69 -10.22 -14.55
C HIS A 9 -2.87 -10.92 -13.91
N GLU A 10 -3.18 -12.13 -14.39
CA GLU A 10 -4.20 -12.99 -13.81
C GLU A 10 -3.54 -14.27 -13.26
N HIS A 11 -3.84 -14.61 -12.03
CA HIS A 11 -3.28 -15.80 -11.40
C HIS A 11 -4.21 -16.36 -10.33
N THR A 12 -4.14 -17.67 -10.12
CA THR A 12 -4.78 -18.34 -8.98
C THR A 12 -3.67 -18.88 -8.08
N TRP A 13 -3.47 -18.19 -6.97
CA TRP A 13 -2.47 -18.55 -5.96
C TRP A 13 -2.98 -19.73 -5.13
N THR A 14 -2.08 -20.66 -4.83
CA THR A 14 -2.36 -21.86 -4.02
C THR A 14 -1.63 -21.78 -2.67
N PRO A 15 -2.01 -22.59 -1.67
CA PRO A 15 -1.22 -22.73 -0.44
C PRO A 15 0.23 -23.16 -0.70
N ALA A 16 0.49 -23.92 -1.76
CA ALA A 16 1.85 -24.32 -2.14
C ALA A 16 2.66 -23.11 -2.61
N ASP A 17 2.07 -22.23 -3.45
CA ASP A 17 2.73 -20.99 -3.87
C ASP A 17 3.11 -20.12 -2.67
N ARG A 18 2.21 -19.99 -1.69
CA ARG A 18 2.47 -19.26 -0.46
C ARG A 18 3.61 -19.89 0.36
N ALA A 19 3.65 -21.22 0.44
CA ALA A 19 4.69 -21.94 1.18
C ALA A 19 6.07 -21.82 0.52
N GLU A 20 6.11 -21.77 -0.82
CA GLU A 20 7.34 -21.60 -1.59
C GLU A 20 7.91 -20.17 -1.43
N LEU A 21 7.07 -19.16 -1.66
CA LEU A 21 7.47 -17.75 -1.55
C LEU A 21 6.27 -16.87 -1.21
N GLN A 22 6.27 -16.30 -0.03
CA GLN A 22 5.15 -15.52 0.49
C GLN A 22 4.94 -14.20 -0.25
N ILE A 23 6.00 -13.55 -0.72
CA ILE A 23 5.90 -12.30 -1.50
C ILE A 23 6.21 -12.61 -2.95
N ARG A 24 5.24 -12.36 -3.83
CA ARG A 24 5.35 -12.53 -5.27
C ARG A 24 5.56 -11.19 -5.95
N SER A 25 6.38 -11.20 -6.98
CA SER A 25 6.75 -10.03 -7.76
C SER A 25 6.26 -10.17 -9.19
N LEU A 26 5.48 -9.19 -9.65
CA LEU A 26 4.90 -9.16 -10.99
C LEU A 26 5.52 -8.00 -11.77
N PRO A 27 6.31 -8.27 -12.83
CA PRO A 27 6.99 -7.21 -13.58
C PRO A 27 6.03 -6.43 -14.45
N VAL A 28 6.26 -5.12 -14.55
CA VAL A 28 5.52 -4.19 -15.41
C VAL A 28 6.48 -3.22 -16.06
N ASP A 29 6.51 -3.16 -17.37
CA ASP A 29 7.31 -2.16 -18.09
C ASP A 29 6.53 -0.85 -18.24
N VAL A 30 7.07 0.20 -17.63
CA VAL A 30 6.47 1.52 -17.60
C VAL A 30 7.19 2.44 -18.58
N PRO A 31 6.48 2.96 -19.61
CA PRO A 31 7.03 3.90 -20.57
C PRO A 31 7.42 5.26 -19.97
N ARG A 32 8.26 6.02 -20.70
CA ARG A 32 8.76 7.33 -20.22
C ARG A 32 7.70 8.42 -20.16
N ASP A 33 6.63 8.28 -20.93
CA ASP A 33 5.54 9.25 -21.05
C ASP A 33 4.44 9.09 -19.98
N VAL A 34 4.59 8.14 -19.06
CA VAL A 34 3.66 7.90 -17.95
C VAL A 34 3.99 8.83 -16.78
N GLU A 35 3.05 9.69 -16.41
CA GLU A 35 3.20 10.66 -15.31
C GLU A 35 2.73 10.12 -13.96
N ALA A 36 1.79 9.20 -13.95
CA ALA A 36 1.29 8.56 -12.76
C ALA A 36 0.85 7.12 -13.06
N LEU A 37 1.06 6.22 -12.11
CA LEU A 37 0.61 4.83 -12.17
C LEU A 37 -0.58 4.61 -11.27
N ARG A 38 -1.55 3.84 -11.75
CA ARG A 38 -2.56 3.24 -10.92
C ARG A 38 -2.44 1.71 -10.99
N ILE A 39 -2.50 1.09 -9.83
CA ILE A 39 -2.50 -0.37 -9.67
C ILE A 39 -3.79 -0.76 -8.98
N ASP A 40 -4.58 -1.57 -9.64
CA ASP A 40 -5.82 -2.14 -9.12
C ASP A 40 -5.59 -3.64 -8.88
N LEU A 41 -5.90 -4.12 -7.68
CA LEU A 41 -5.87 -5.53 -7.31
C LEU A 41 -7.30 -6.01 -7.08
N ASP A 42 -7.80 -6.84 -7.95
CA ASP A 42 -9.03 -7.60 -7.72
C ASP A 42 -8.68 -8.97 -7.15
N VAL A 43 -9.37 -9.34 -6.09
CA VAL A 43 -9.29 -10.69 -5.48
C VAL A 43 -10.68 -11.25 -5.51
N ALA A 44 -10.89 -12.31 -6.28
CA ALA A 44 -12.19 -12.96 -6.37
C ALA A 44 -12.71 -13.30 -4.96
N ALA A 45 -14.01 -13.14 -4.76
CA ALA A 45 -14.69 -13.20 -3.46
C ALA A 45 -14.65 -14.61 -2.83
N ASN A 46 -13.45 -15.14 -2.59
CA ASN A 46 -13.26 -16.34 -1.79
C ASN A 46 -13.17 -15.96 -0.32
N VAL A 47 -14.08 -16.50 0.48
CA VAL A 47 -14.09 -16.29 1.92
C VAL A 47 -12.72 -16.71 2.48
N GLY A 48 -11.97 -15.74 3.01
CA GLY A 48 -10.73 -16.03 3.70
C GLY A 48 -9.43 -15.72 2.95
N SER A 49 -9.46 -15.22 1.71
CA SER A 49 -8.24 -14.74 1.04
C SER A 49 -7.80 -13.39 1.60
N VAL A 50 -6.51 -13.25 1.92
CA VAL A 50 -5.87 -11.97 2.24
C VAL A 50 -4.61 -11.86 1.40
N ILE A 51 -4.65 -10.96 0.43
CA ILE A 51 -3.55 -10.67 -0.49
C ILE A 51 -3.15 -9.21 -0.27
N ASP A 52 -1.91 -9.01 0.13
CA ASP A 52 -1.35 -7.68 0.34
C ASP A 52 -0.89 -7.07 -0.98
N LEU A 53 -0.84 -5.74 -1.02
CA LEU A 53 -0.42 -4.99 -2.19
C LEU A 53 0.78 -4.11 -1.84
N GLY A 54 1.80 -4.16 -2.69
CA GLY A 54 2.97 -3.31 -2.61
C GLY A 54 3.50 -2.95 -4.00
N ALA A 55 4.49 -2.07 -4.03
CA ALA A 55 5.14 -1.65 -5.26
C ALA A 55 6.64 -1.37 -5.07
N GLN A 56 7.42 -1.70 -6.09
CA GLN A 56 8.82 -1.37 -6.22
C GLN A 56 9.07 -0.75 -7.61
N SER A 57 9.75 0.40 -7.62
CA SER A 57 10.19 1.07 -8.84
C SER A 57 11.57 0.55 -9.28
N PRO A 58 12.05 0.92 -10.49
CA PRO A 58 13.43 0.64 -10.89
C PRO A 58 14.49 1.24 -9.94
N ARG A 59 14.09 2.19 -9.09
CA ARG A 59 14.98 2.84 -8.09
C ARG A 59 14.88 2.25 -6.70
N GLY A 60 13.99 1.31 -6.48
CA GLY A 60 13.82 0.64 -5.20
C GLY A 60 12.38 0.60 -4.70
N TYR A 61 12.22 0.20 -3.47
CA TYR A 61 10.94 0.02 -2.79
C TYR A 61 10.15 1.34 -2.71
N VAL A 62 8.85 1.26 -3.01
CA VAL A 62 7.95 2.42 -3.04
C VAL A 62 6.93 2.38 -1.89
N GLY A 63 6.42 1.21 -1.54
CA GLY A 63 5.47 1.11 -0.45
C GLY A 63 4.73 -0.22 -0.37
N TRP A 64 3.97 -0.37 0.73
CA TRP A 64 3.18 -1.55 1.04
C TRP A 64 1.96 -1.15 1.88
N SER A 65 0.81 -1.69 1.58
CA SER A 65 -0.43 -1.36 2.29
C SER A 65 -1.10 -2.56 2.96
N GLY A 66 -0.42 -3.70 3.03
CA GLY A 66 -1.04 -4.91 3.52
C GLY A 66 -2.32 -5.24 2.74
N GLY A 67 -3.25 -5.93 3.38
CA GLY A 67 -4.57 -6.25 2.81
C GLY A 67 -5.58 -5.11 2.84
N ALA A 68 -5.21 -3.93 3.35
CA ALA A 68 -6.12 -2.80 3.54
C ALA A 68 -6.53 -2.10 2.23
N ARG A 69 -5.70 -2.17 1.19
CA ARG A 69 -5.95 -1.46 -0.07
C ARG A 69 -6.03 -2.42 -1.24
N ARG A 70 -6.98 -2.16 -2.12
CA ARG A 70 -7.16 -2.85 -3.41
C ARG A 70 -6.81 -1.96 -4.60
N GLN A 71 -6.51 -0.71 -4.32
CA GLN A 71 -6.19 0.30 -5.32
C GLN A 71 -5.14 1.24 -4.75
N ILE A 72 -4.11 1.51 -5.55
CA ILE A 72 -3.10 2.51 -5.23
C ILE A 72 -2.80 3.37 -6.46
N VAL A 73 -2.44 4.60 -6.19
CA VAL A 73 -1.91 5.54 -7.20
C VAL A 73 -0.57 6.05 -6.72
N ILE A 74 0.39 6.09 -7.65
CA ILE A 74 1.74 6.58 -7.41
C ILE A 74 2.01 7.69 -8.41
N SER A 75 2.32 8.89 -7.93
CA SER A 75 2.70 10.03 -8.75
C SER A 75 3.88 10.80 -8.14
N ALA A 76 4.44 11.75 -8.88
CA ALA A 76 5.57 12.56 -8.42
C ALA A 76 5.23 13.45 -7.22
N GLU A 77 4.01 13.99 -7.20
CA GLU A 77 3.60 14.97 -6.19
C GLU A 77 2.82 14.36 -5.02
N TRP A 78 2.12 13.27 -5.28
CA TRP A 78 1.31 12.59 -4.29
C TRP A 78 1.17 11.10 -4.63
N SER A 79 1.17 10.28 -3.62
CA SER A 79 0.85 8.85 -3.72
C SER A 79 -0.14 8.46 -2.64
N THR A 80 -0.88 7.39 -2.89
CA THR A 80 -1.74 6.78 -1.87
C THR A 80 -0.95 6.58 -0.58
N PRO A 81 -1.48 6.94 0.60
CA PRO A 81 -0.80 6.74 1.88
C PRO A 81 -0.25 5.33 2.03
N GLY A 82 1.01 5.22 2.50
CA GLY A 82 1.78 3.98 2.53
C GLY A 82 2.74 3.82 1.34
N TYR A 83 2.67 4.73 0.35
CA TYR A 83 3.53 4.75 -0.83
C TYR A 83 4.25 6.08 -0.98
N LEU A 84 5.54 6.02 -1.32
CA LEU A 84 6.36 7.21 -1.52
C LEU A 84 6.05 7.85 -2.87
N PRO A 85 5.83 9.18 -2.93
CA PRO A 85 5.83 9.91 -4.18
C PRO A 85 7.12 9.66 -4.95
N THR A 86 7.03 9.33 -6.22
CA THR A 86 8.16 8.84 -7.00
C THR A 86 8.24 9.55 -8.35
N HIS A 87 9.44 10.05 -8.67
CA HIS A 87 9.79 10.63 -9.95
C HIS A 87 10.51 9.61 -10.84
N GLY A 88 10.34 9.73 -12.16
CA GLY A 88 11.08 8.93 -13.15
C GLY A 88 10.58 7.50 -13.23
N TYR A 89 9.43 7.35 -13.81
CA TYR A 89 8.67 6.10 -13.86
C TYR A 89 9.18 5.08 -14.87
N ALA A 90 9.92 5.50 -15.91
CA ALA A 90 10.35 4.62 -16.99
C ALA A 90 11.21 3.45 -16.48
N GLY A 91 10.91 2.27 -16.96
CA GLY A 91 11.63 1.04 -16.65
C GLY A 91 10.74 -0.05 -16.08
N THR A 92 11.36 -1.17 -15.69
CA THR A 92 10.62 -2.32 -15.17
C THR A 92 10.32 -2.11 -13.69
N TRP A 93 9.04 -1.95 -13.38
CA TRP A 93 8.48 -1.93 -12.05
C TRP A 93 8.11 -3.35 -11.60
N GLN A 94 7.93 -3.51 -10.29
CA GLN A 94 7.40 -4.74 -9.70
C GLN A 94 6.15 -4.40 -8.88
N VAL A 95 5.03 -5.03 -9.22
CA VAL A 95 3.89 -5.09 -8.30
C VAL A 95 4.17 -6.24 -7.33
N LEU A 96 4.13 -5.95 -6.05
CA LEU A 96 4.40 -6.92 -5.00
C LEU A 96 3.07 -7.42 -4.42
N LEU A 97 2.88 -8.73 -4.39
CA LEU A 97 1.73 -9.38 -3.76
C LEU A 97 2.19 -10.20 -2.56
N GLY A 98 1.66 -9.90 -1.37
CA GLY A 98 1.86 -10.72 -0.18
C GLY A 98 0.75 -11.75 -0.06
N LEU A 99 1.09 -13.02 -0.15
CA LEU A 99 0.15 -14.12 0.01
C LEU A 99 -0.08 -14.36 1.51
N HIS A 100 -0.73 -13.40 2.21
CA HIS A 100 -0.90 -13.46 3.66
C HIS A 100 -1.78 -14.65 4.05
N ARG A 101 -2.92 -14.81 3.38
CA ARG A 101 -3.81 -15.97 3.55
C ARG A 101 -4.36 -16.43 2.23
N VAL A 102 -4.09 -17.70 1.90
CA VAL A 102 -4.56 -18.37 0.69
C VAL A 102 -5.33 -19.61 1.11
N PRO A 103 -6.65 -19.69 0.83
CA PRO A 103 -7.47 -20.85 1.15
C PRO A 103 -7.13 -22.07 0.29
N ALA A 104 -7.61 -23.25 0.69
CA ALA A 104 -7.29 -24.51 0.02
C ALA A 104 -7.74 -24.57 -1.46
N ASP A 105 -8.82 -23.89 -1.79
CA ASP A 105 -9.35 -23.74 -3.15
C ASP A 105 -8.66 -22.64 -3.97
N GLY A 106 -7.65 -21.99 -3.38
CA GLY A 106 -6.85 -20.94 -4.01
C GLY A 106 -7.43 -19.55 -3.88
N ALA A 107 -6.62 -18.55 -4.26
CA ALA A 107 -7.01 -17.15 -4.32
C ALA A 107 -6.78 -16.63 -5.75
N ARG A 108 -7.87 -16.41 -6.50
CA ARG A 108 -7.77 -15.80 -7.84
C ARG A 108 -7.56 -14.31 -7.70
N THR A 109 -6.53 -13.78 -8.35
CA THR A 109 -6.24 -12.35 -8.43
C THR A 109 -6.17 -11.87 -9.86
N THR A 110 -6.61 -10.64 -10.08
CA THR A 110 -6.34 -9.86 -11.29
C THR A 110 -5.66 -8.57 -10.86
N VAL A 111 -4.44 -8.35 -11.32
CA VAL A 111 -3.71 -7.09 -11.13
C VAL A 111 -3.74 -6.33 -12.43
N THR A 112 -4.33 -5.13 -12.42
CA THR A 112 -4.34 -4.23 -13.57
C THR A 112 -3.46 -3.03 -13.27
N VAL A 113 -2.43 -2.81 -14.07
CA VAL A 113 -1.58 -1.62 -14.01
C VAL A 113 -1.90 -0.75 -15.20
N ARG A 114 -2.22 0.51 -14.92
CA ARG A 114 -2.59 1.48 -15.93
C ARG A 114 -2.01 2.86 -15.64
N GLU A 115 -1.94 3.66 -16.69
CA GLU A 115 -1.67 5.07 -16.58
C GLU A 115 -2.77 5.78 -15.76
N SER A 116 -2.38 6.74 -14.95
CA SER A 116 -3.27 7.70 -14.30
C SER A 116 -2.91 9.11 -14.72
N ASN A 117 -3.79 10.06 -14.49
CA ASN A 117 -3.58 11.47 -14.81
C ASN A 117 -3.76 12.37 -13.58
N ALA A 118 -3.31 13.62 -13.70
CA ALA A 118 -3.37 14.59 -12.61
C ALA A 118 -4.80 14.78 -12.04
N GLY A 119 -5.83 14.72 -12.88
CA GLY A 119 -7.23 14.84 -12.45
C GLY A 119 -7.68 13.64 -11.59
N GLU A 120 -7.28 12.41 -11.93
CA GLU A 120 -7.57 11.23 -11.14
C GLU A 120 -6.78 11.26 -9.83
N VAL A 121 -5.49 11.64 -9.87
CA VAL A 121 -4.65 11.83 -8.68
C VAL A 121 -5.28 12.84 -7.71
N ALA A 122 -5.68 14.02 -8.21
CA ALA A 122 -6.31 15.05 -7.39
C ALA A 122 -7.64 14.58 -6.77
N ARG A 123 -8.46 13.86 -7.55
CA ARG A 123 -9.72 13.28 -7.05
C ARG A 123 -9.49 12.27 -5.94
N LEU A 124 -8.52 11.37 -6.10
CA LEU A 124 -8.22 10.35 -5.10
C LEU A 124 -7.63 10.96 -3.83
N ARG A 125 -6.75 11.97 -3.97
CA ARG A 125 -6.24 12.75 -2.85
C ARG A 125 -7.35 13.43 -2.05
N ALA A 126 -8.37 13.97 -2.73
CA ALA A 126 -9.51 14.62 -2.08
C ALA A 126 -10.44 13.64 -1.34
N LEU A 127 -10.36 12.34 -1.63
CA LEU A 127 -11.13 11.30 -0.95
C LEU A 127 -10.43 10.76 0.32
N GLU A 128 -9.16 11.13 0.54
CA GLU A 128 -8.49 10.75 1.79
C GLU A 128 -9.23 11.42 2.97
N PRO A 129 -9.54 10.65 4.02
CA PRO A 129 -10.22 11.21 5.18
C PRO A 129 -9.35 12.29 5.83
N ALA A 130 -9.96 13.41 6.16
CA ALA A 130 -9.31 14.39 7.02
C ALA A 130 -9.09 13.79 8.40
N ASP A 131 -7.94 14.04 8.98
CA ASP A 131 -7.69 13.61 10.35
C ASP A 131 -8.71 14.24 11.30
N PRO A 132 -9.26 13.46 12.25
CA PRO A 132 -10.04 14.03 13.30
C PRO A 132 -9.19 15.02 14.12
N PRO A 133 -9.79 16.10 14.67
CA PRO A 133 -9.05 17.00 15.52
C PRO A 133 -8.37 16.22 16.65
N VAL A 134 -7.06 16.41 16.79
CA VAL A 134 -6.28 15.75 17.84
C VAL A 134 -6.79 16.21 19.19
N PRO A 135 -7.31 15.34 20.05
CA PRO A 135 -7.71 15.74 21.40
C PRO A 135 -6.47 16.25 22.15
N LEU A 136 -6.63 17.34 22.90
CA LEU A 136 -5.57 17.85 23.76
C LEU A 136 -5.00 16.71 24.60
N ARG A 137 -3.71 16.44 24.45
CA ARG A 137 -3.04 15.47 25.29
C ARG A 137 -3.18 15.87 26.76
N PRO A 138 -3.63 14.98 27.63
CA PRO A 138 -3.60 15.27 29.05
C PRO A 138 -2.15 15.53 29.48
N PRO A 139 -1.94 16.42 30.48
CA PRO A 139 -0.60 16.72 30.96
C PRO A 139 0.12 15.41 31.40
N ARG A 140 1.43 15.37 31.16
CA ARG A 140 2.26 14.24 31.59
C ARG A 140 2.04 13.96 33.07
N ARG A 141 1.68 12.74 33.40
CA ARG A 141 1.65 12.29 34.79
C ARG A 141 3.09 12.25 35.32
N THR A 142 3.35 12.95 36.40
CA THR A 142 4.58 12.78 37.16
C THR A 142 4.38 11.59 38.09
N LEU A 143 5.04 10.49 37.79
CA LEU A 143 5.00 9.29 38.63
C LEU A 143 6.28 9.21 39.48
N PRO A 144 6.20 8.74 40.75
CA PRO A 144 7.38 8.50 41.54
C PRO A 144 8.30 7.51 40.84
N SER A 145 9.59 7.78 40.80
CA SER A 145 10.59 6.90 40.23
C SER A 145 11.78 6.76 41.15
N SER A 146 12.52 5.65 41.05
CA SER A 146 13.79 5.49 41.76
C SER A 146 14.82 6.51 41.21
N SER A 147 15.80 6.86 42.05
CA SER A 147 16.84 7.82 41.67
C SER A 147 17.53 7.42 40.37
N GLY A 148 17.62 8.37 39.46
CA GLY A 148 18.22 8.18 38.12
C GLY A 148 17.32 7.50 37.08
N LEU A 149 16.05 7.17 37.40
CA LEU A 149 15.07 6.60 36.47
C LEU A 149 14.03 7.63 36.08
N THR A 150 13.50 7.50 34.87
CA THR A 150 12.41 8.32 34.35
C THR A 150 11.35 7.44 33.71
N TRP A 151 10.09 7.66 34.04
CA TRP A 151 8.98 7.00 33.36
C TRP A 151 8.79 7.56 31.96
N LEU A 152 8.80 6.69 30.95
CA LEU A 152 8.48 7.00 29.57
C LEU A 152 7.18 6.31 29.18
N ALA A 153 6.29 7.04 28.53
CA ALA A 153 5.14 6.45 27.84
C ALA A 153 5.53 6.13 26.41
N ALA A 154 5.26 4.92 25.99
CA ALA A 154 5.51 4.48 24.60
C ALA A 154 4.35 3.62 24.13
N ASP A 155 4.08 3.67 22.84
CA ASP A 155 3.25 2.71 22.13
C ASP A 155 4.16 1.88 21.23
N PHE A 156 4.11 0.56 21.36
CA PHE A 156 4.97 -0.36 20.62
C PHE A 156 4.30 -1.00 19.41
N HIS A 157 3.01 -0.67 19.19
CA HIS A 157 2.26 -1.21 18.08
C HIS A 157 1.23 -0.18 17.60
N THR A 158 1.66 0.68 16.67
CA THR A 158 0.82 1.73 16.09
C THR A 158 0.58 1.47 14.61
N HIS A 159 -0.63 1.73 14.17
CA HIS A 159 -1.03 1.70 12.78
C HIS A 159 -1.51 3.07 12.35
N THR A 160 -1.13 3.50 11.14
CA THR A 160 -1.51 4.78 10.55
C THR A 160 -2.05 4.57 9.14
N VAL A 161 -2.51 5.64 8.49
CA VAL A 161 -2.92 5.59 7.06
C VAL A 161 -1.78 5.16 6.12
N HIS A 162 -0.54 5.18 6.60
CA HIS A 162 0.62 4.64 5.86
C HIS A 162 0.79 3.13 5.99
N SER A 163 -0.05 2.47 6.76
CA SER A 163 -0.20 1.01 6.84
C SER A 163 -1.67 0.64 6.66
N ASP A 164 -2.31 0.05 7.64
CA ASP A 164 -3.72 -0.33 7.65
C ASP A 164 -4.54 0.39 8.73
N GLY A 165 -3.97 1.41 9.34
CA GLY A 165 -4.67 2.30 10.28
C GLY A 165 -5.49 3.39 9.59
N SER A 166 -6.28 4.10 10.37
CA SER A 166 -7.20 5.15 9.90
C SER A 166 -6.78 6.58 10.25
N LEU A 167 -5.70 6.75 11.01
CA LEU A 167 -5.21 8.05 11.46
C LEU A 167 -3.88 8.39 10.81
N SER A 168 -3.61 9.68 10.55
CA SER A 168 -2.31 10.12 10.08
C SER A 168 -1.28 10.16 11.20
N VAL A 169 -0.02 10.36 10.81
CA VAL A 169 1.06 10.71 11.73
C VAL A 169 1.03 12.22 11.88
N GLY A 170 0.23 12.71 12.81
CA GLY A 170 0.12 14.14 13.12
C GLY A 170 1.32 14.69 13.88
#